data_12c4f11eb95e2f21548e2e561d4e3026
#
_entry.id   12c4f11eb95e2f21548e2e561d4e3026
#
_cell.length_a   1.000
_cell.length_b   1.000
_cell.length_c   1.000
_cell.angle_alpha   90.00
_cell.angle_beta   90.00
_cell.angle_gamma   90.00
#
_symmetry.space_group_name_H-M   'P 1'
#
loop_
_entity.id
_entity.type
_entity.pdbx_description
1 polymer ?
#
loop_
_entity_poly.entity_id
_entity_poly.type
_entity_poly.pdbx_seq_one_letter_code
_entity_poly.pdbx_strand_id
1 'polypeptide(L)'
;MRIVKRLGVVMIFVAAACGGKDDVYPVDAPQVDAAVDTPLDAADLDAADLDAEPDAPVDAAPDTGGALAGFGDITGDCGVLTLVELDGTQPLWFQGDLTFSNRYDDPDERDLLTPGGQQIMSDGNAGGSSVFSEVFAYEWLARCEQAGLVKTETQIAYDIPTSKKADLLVEIDGRKVGVSVTRAMTFPFGQPYTLTAATTLFERKLDDLQLATQHVVAADLWTKQMVVAEAYDLQHAQVAMQAWVGLDDETRGSAILIVAVTNGDDQFIYTDH
;
A
#
# COMPACT_ATOMS: atom_id res chain seq x y z
N MET A 1 -57.21 22.93 7.26
CA MET A 1 -57.61 21.58 6.83
C MET A 1 -57.22 21.46 5.35
N ARG A 2 -56.04 20.96 5.05
CA ARG A 2 -55.53 20.73 3.69
C ARG A 2 -55.05 19.29 3.61
N ILE A 3 -55.72 18.52 2.77
CA ILE A 3 -55.49 17.11 2.50
C ILE A 3 -54.37 17.02 1.46
N VAL A 4 -53.25 16.32 1.82
CA VAL A 4 -52.22 15.99 0.87
C VAL A 4 -52.36 14.52 0.48
N LYS A 5 -52.66 14.30 -0.80
CA LYS A 5 -52.76 12.98 -1.44
C LYS A 5 -51.36 12.41 -1.64
N ARG A 6 -51.12 11.20 -1.13
CA ARG A 6 -49.92 10.37 -1.45
C ARG A 6 -50.16 9.68 -2.80
N LEU A 7 -49.24 9.90 -3.75
CA LEU A 7 -49.15 9.11 -4.98
C LEU A 7 -48.24 7.90 -4.69
N GLY A 8 -48.81 6.71 -4.85
CA GLY A 8 -48.05 5.48 -4.78
C GLY A 8 -47.44 5.21 -6.16
N VAL A 9 -46.12 4.89 -6.18
CA VAL A 9 -45.41 4.39 -7.36
C VAL A 9 -45.41 2.87 -7.28
N VAL A 10 -46.04 2.25 -8.27
CA VAL A 10 -46.04 0.80 -8.48
C VAL A 10 -44.82 0.48 -9.34
N MET A 11 -43.87 -0.26 -8.80
CA MET A 11 -42.80 -0.86 -9.59
C MET A 11 -43.26 -2.21 -10.16
N ILE A 12 -43.27 -2.28 -11.47
CA ILE A 12 -43.54 -3.50 -12.23
C ILE A 12 -42.17 -4.21 -12.48
N PHE A 13 -41.99 -5.40 -11.90
CA PHE A 13 -40.88 -6.27 -12.26
C PHE A 13 -41.23 -7.03 -13.54
N VAL A 14 -40.42 -6.85 -14.59
CA VAL A 14 -40.45 -7.67 -15.77
C VAL A 14 -39.32 -8.70 -15.65
N ALA A 15 -39.68 -9.95 -15.47
CA ALA A 15 -38.74 -11.06 -15.55
C ALA A 15 -38.59 -11.47 -17.04
N ALA A 16 -37.41 -11.30 -17.59
CA ALA A 16 -37.04 -11.85 -18.89
C ALA A 16 -36.27 -13.16 -18.71
N ALA A 17 -36.91 -14.26 -19.02
CA ALA A 17 -36.26 -15.56 -19.20
C ALA A 17 -35.77 -15.65 -20.64
N CYS A 18 -34.47 -15.86 -20.87
CA CYS A 18 -33.92 -16.30 -22.14
C CYS A 18 -33.04 -17.52 -21.92
N GLY A 19 -33.52 -18.68 -22.37
CA GLY A 19 -32.74 -19.88 -22.56
C GLY A 19 -31.82 -19.70 -23.77
N GLY A 20 -30.60 -20.10 -23.66
CA GLY A 20 -29.61 -20.14 -24.73
C GLY A 20 -28.93 -21.52 -24.77
N LYS A 21 -28.86 -22.07 -25.95
CA LYS A 21 -28.45 -23.42 -26.34
C LYS A 21 -26.94 -23.60 -26.20
N ASP A 22 -26.57 -24.82 -25.79
CA ASP A 22 -25.22 -25.36 -25.81
C ASP A 22 -24.80 -25.61 -27.27
N ASP A 23 -23.79 -24.87 -27.73
CA ASP A 23 -23.07 -25.25 -28.96
C ASP A 23 -21.63 -25.68 -28.54
N VAL A 24 -21.45 -27.00 -28.63
CA VAL A 24 -20.16 -27.68 -28.46
C VAL A 24 -19.41 -27.62 -29.79
N TYR A 25 -18.29 -26.93 -29.85
CA TYR A 25 -17.35 -27.03 -30.97
C TYR A 25 -16.19 -27.95 -30.59
N PRO A 26 -15.84 -28.93 -31.44
CA PRO A 26 -14.63 -29.72 -31.22
C PRO A 26 -13.39 -28.92 -31.63
N VAL A 27 -12.39 -28.87 -30.75
CA VAL A 27 -11.08 -28.28 -31.02
C VAL A 27 -10.19 -29.41 -31.57
N ASP A 28 -9.84 -29.33 -32.85
CA ASP A 28 -8.81 -30.15 -33.45
C ASP A 28 -7.42 -29.70 -32.96
N ALA A 29 -6.67 -30.64 -32.40
CA ALA A 29 -5.29 -30.47 -32.04
C ALA A 29 -4.37 -30.62 -33.25
N PRO A 30 -3.41 -29.72 -33.49
CA PRO A 30 -2.40 -29.93 -34.50
C PRO A 30 -1.38 -30.97 -34.05
N GLN A 31 -1.17 -32.00 -34.89
CA GLN A 31 -0.05 -32.91 -34.77
C GLN A 31 1.26 -32.20 -35.08
N VAL A 32 2.25 -32.40 -34.24
CA VAL A 32 3.64 -31.98 -34.48
C VAL A 32 4.40 -33.19 -35.02
N ASP A 33 4.82 -33.08 -36.26
CA ASP A 33 5.68 -34.06 -36.92
C ASP A 33 7.08 -34.03 -36.31
N ALA A 34 7.57 -35.25 -36.00
CA ALA A 34 8.94 -35.45 -35.58
C ALA A 34 9.84 -35.42 -36.84
N ALA A 35 10.86 -34.60 -36.83
CA ALA A 35 11.92 -34.61 -37.84
C ALA A 35 13.32 -34.56 -37.22
N VAL A 36 13.96 -35.69 -37.30
CA VAL A 36 15.29 -35.97 -37.85
C VAL A 36 16.51 -35.47 -37.04
N ASP A 37 17.12 -36.47 -36.42
CA ASP A 37 18.52 -36.51 -35.99
C ASP A 37 19.47 -36.33 -37.17
N THR A 38 20.38 -35.38 -37.06
CA THR A 38 21.66 -35.42 -37.77
C THR A 38 22.82 -35.21 -36.76
N PRO A 39 23.80 -36.12 -36.73
CA PRO A 39 24.98 -35.94 -35.89
C PRO A 39 25.93 -34.91 -36.56
N LEU A 40 26.34 -33.91 -35.84
CA LEU A 40 27.43 -33.04 -36.24
C LEU A 40 28.75 -33.51 -35.59
N ASP A 41 29.72 -33.70 -36.48
CA ASP A 41 31.05 -34.14 -36.20
C ASP A 41 31.80 -33.29 -35.17
N ALA A 42 32.52 -34.00 -34.30
CA ALA A 42 33.48 -33.39 -33.40
C ALA A 42 34.69 -32.88 -34.25
N ALA A 43 34.81 -31.55 -34.29
CA ALA A 43 36.03 -30.89 -34.73
C ALA A 43 36.78 -30.38 -33.51
N ASP A 44 37.99 -30.88 -33.35
CA ASP A 44 39.04 -30.40 -32.45
C ASP A 44 39.15 -28.88 -32.50
N LEU A 45 38.98 -28.23 -31.36
CA LEU A 45 39.46 -26.87 -31.15
C LEU A 45 40.45 -26.86 -30.00
N ASP A 46 41.64 -26.49 -30.36
CA ASP A 46 42.81 -26.34 -29.53
C ASP A 46 42.52 -25.52 -28.25
N ALA A 47 43.04 -26.05 -27.15
CA ALA A 47 43.12 -25.33 -25.90
C ALA A 47 44.06 -24.12 -26.06
N ALA A 48 43.48 -22.94 -26.20
CA ALA A 48 44.21 -21.71 -25.98
C ALA A 48 43.98 -21.27 -24.52
N ASP A 49 45.08 -21.28 -23.79
CA ASP A 49 45.30 -20.68 -22.49
C ASP A 49 44.71 -19.26 -22.48
N LEU A 50 43.64 -19.08 -21.73
CA LEU A 50 43.18 -17.77 -21.30
C LEU A 50 43.19 -17.76 -19.77
N ASP A 51 44.34 -17.36 -19.23
CA ASP A 51 44.46 -16.79 -17.91
C ASP A 51 43.58 -15.51 -17.88
N ALA A 52 42.32 -15.67 -17.63
CA ALA A 52 41.42 -14.57 -17.28
C ALA A 52 41.31 -14.59 -15.75
N GLU A 53 41.92 -13.59 -15.12
CA GLU A 53 41.73 -13.29 -13.72
C GLU A 53 40.25 -13.19 -13.40
N PRO A 54 39.74 -13.90 -12.37
CA PRO A 54 38.39 -13.68 -11.88
C PRO A 54 38.43 -12.60 -10.80
N ASP A 55 38.28 -11.36 -11.16
CA ASP A 55 38.02 -10.34 -10.15
C ASP A 55 37.22 -9.15 -10.71
N ALA A 56 35.96 -9.39 -10.95
CA ALA A 56 34.97 -8.41 -10.60
C ALA A 56 34.11 -9.02 -9.48
N PRO A 57 33.94 -8.37 -8.33
CA PRO A 57 32.94 -8.82 -7.37
C PRO A 57 31.61 -8.78 -8.09
N VAL A 58 30.96 -9.94 -8.20
CA VAL A 58 29.57 -10.04 -8.57
C VAL A 58 28.86 -9.06 -7.64
N ASP A 59 28.21 -8.06 -8.22
CA ASP A 59 27.38 -7.11 -7.48
C ASP A 59 26.56 -7.92 -6.47
N ALA A 60 26.88 -7.75 -5.19
CA ALA A 60 26.05 -8.27 -4.13
C ALA A 60 24.66 -7.72 -4.41
N ALA A 61 23.65 -8.59 -4.50
CA ALA A 61 22.28 -8.17 -4.47
C ALA A 61 22.15 -7.12 -3.36
N PRO A 62 21.42 -6.02 -3.56
CA PRO A 62 21.26 -5.02 -2.52
C PRO A 62 20.85 -5.77 -1.25
N ASP A 63 21.64 -5.57 -0.20
CA ASP A 63 21.34 -6.08 1.12
C ASP A 63 19.94 -5.52 1.43
N THR A 64 18.93 -6.36 1.37
CA THR A 64 17.59 -6.00 1.83
C THR A 64 17.71 -5.90 3.34
N GLY A 65 18.24 -4.78 3.79
CA GLY A 65 18.53 -4.51 5.19
C GLY A 65 17.24 -4.69 5.96
N GLY A 66 17.26 -5.60 6.93
CA GLY A 66 16.12 -5.77 7.82
C GLY A 66 15.75 -4.43 8.47
N ALA A 67 14.51 -4.29 8.91
CA ALA A 67 14.02 -3.08 9.55
C ALA A 67 14.93 -2.63 10.71
N LEU A 68 15.11 -1.32 10.85
CA LEU A 68 15.79 -0.73 11.99
C LEU A 68 15.04 -1.06 13.29
N ALA A 69 15.78 -1.10 14.41
CA ALA A 69 15.19 -1.33 15.73
C ALA A 69 14.22 -0.19 16.13
N GLY A 70 13.20 -0.52 16.92
CA GLY A 70 12.21 0.41 17.43
C GLY A 70 11.11 -0.33 18.18
N PHE A 71 10.01 0.32 18.50
CA PHE A 71 8.86 -0.33 19.12
C PHE A 71 8.13 -1.23 18.11
N GLY A 72 7.93 -2.49 18.47
CA GLY A 72 7.41 -3.54 17.59
C GLY A 72 8.44 -4.09 16.59
N ASP A 73 8.26 -5.32 16.17
CA ASP A 73 9.12 -6.02 15.22
C ASP A 73 8.52 -5.93 13.81
N ILE A 74 9.32 -5.52 12.83
CA ILE A 74 8.89 -5.42 11.44
C ILE A 74 9.53 -6.52 10.61
N THR A 75 8.74 -7.21 9.79
CA THR A 75 9.17 -8.25 8.85
C THR A 75 8.40 -8.15 7.53
N GLY A 76 8.81 -8.89 6.51
CA GLY A 76 8.17 -8.87 5.19
C GLY A 76 8.88 -7.95 4.20
N ASP A 77 8.13 -7.31 3.31
CA ASP A 77 8.67 -6.42 2.29
C ASP A 77 9.22 -5.13 2.94
N CYS A 78 10.54 -5.00 2.99
CA CYS A 78 11.24 -3.92 3.68
C CYS A 78 12.45 -3.51 2.85
N GLY A 79 12.70 -2.22 2.68
CA GLY A 79 13.74 -1.68 1.80
C GLY A 79 13.46 -1.90 0.32
N VAL A 80 12.18 -1.89 -0.07
CA VAL A 80 11.72 -2.16 -1.43
C VAL A 80 11.42 -0.90 -2.24
N LEU A 81 11.32 0.27 -1.59
CA LEU A 81 11.04 1.54 -2.25
C LEU A 81 12.34 2.20 -2.71
N THR A 82 12.72 1.91 -3.93
CA THR A 82 13.86 2.55 -4.60
C THR A 82 13.38 3.67 -5.54
N LEU A 83 14.33 4.37 -6.16
CA LEU A 83 13.99 5.37 -7.18
C LEU A 83 13.16 4.79 -8.33
N VAL A 84 13.26 3.49 -8.61
CA VAL A 84 12.48 2.83 -9.66
C VAL A 84 10.99 2.82 -9.30
N GLU A 85 10.64 2.46 -8.07
CA GLU A 85 9.28 2.43 -7.58
C GLU A 85 8.74 3.85 -7.36
N LEU A 86 9.57 4.74 -6.82
CA LEU A 86 9.18 6.12 -6.52
C LEU A 86 8.97 6.97 -7.78
N ASP A 87 9.78 6.81 -8.81
CA ASP A 87 9.64 7.53 -10.08
C ASP A 87 8.74 6.77 -11.08
N GLY A 88 8.35 5.53 -10.79
CA GLY A 88 7.49 4.69 -11.61
C GLY A 88 6.08 5.27 -11.77
N THR A 89 5.44 4.97 -12.90
CA THR A 89 4.08 5.45 -13.22
C THR A 89 3.00 4.40 -13.00
N GLN A 90 3.38 3.19 -12.61
CA GLN A 90 2.44 2.10 -12.36
C GLN A 90 2.05 2.06 -10.87
N PRO A 91 0.80 1.69 -10.55
CA PRO A 91 0.42 1.43 -9.18
C PRO A 91 1.13 0.19 -8.64
N LEU A 92 1.61 0.26 -7.42
CA LEU A 92 2.33 -0.83 -6.74
C LEU A 92 1.67 -1.14 -5.40
N TRP A 93 1.96 -2.31 -4.87
CA TRP A 93 1.64 -2.64 -3.48
C TRP A 93 2.70 -3.56 -2.89
N PHE A 94 2.91 -3.41 -1.57
CA PHE A 94 3.84 -4.18 -0.77
C PHE A 94 3.17 -4.55 0.55
N GLN A 95 3.62 -5.64 1.17
CA GLN A 95 3.10 -6.10 2.45
C GLN A 95 4.23 -6.40 3.41
N GLY A 96 4.04 -5.97 4.65
CA GLY A 96 4.90 -6.36 5.77
C GLY A 96 4.08 -6.56 7.03
N ASP A 97 4.72 -7.14 8.03
CA ASP A 97 4.12 -7.39 9.35
C ASP A 97 4.76 -6.45 10.37
N LEU A 98 3.95 -5.92 11.28
CA LEU A 98 4.36 -5.13 12.43
C LEU A 98 3.80 -5.79 13.69
N THR A 99 4.65 -6.48 14.44
CA THR A 99 4.25 -7.30 15.59
C THR A 99 4.62 -6.62 16.89
N PHE A 100 3.65 -6.52 17.81
CA PHE A 100 3.82 -5.92 19.11
C PHE A 100 3.81 -7.00 20.20
N SER A 101 4.91 -7.12 20.95
CA SER A 101 5.02 -8.03 22.08
C SER A 101 4.30 -7.53 23.33
N ASN A 102 4.06 -6.22 23.40
CA ASN A 102 3.29 -5.54 24.44
C ASN A 102 2.61 -4.32 23.81
N ARG A 103 1.57 -3.83 24.49
CA ARG A 103 0.88 -2.60 24.12
C ARG A 103 1.85 -1.41 24.23
N TYR A 104 1.78 -0.48 23.27
CA TYR A 104 2.48 0.80 23.38
C TYR A 104 1.85 1.66 24.47
N ASP A 105 2.68 2.17 25.38
CA ASP A 105 2.28 3.06 26.46
C ASP A 105 3.05 4.38 26.38
N ASP A 106 2.35 5.47 26.07
CA ASP A 106 2.91 6.80 26.00
C ASP A 106 2.71 7.53 27.36
N PRO A 107 3.73 8.13 27.95
CA PRO A 107 5.05 8.46 27.38
C PRO A 107 6.17 7.44 27.65
N ASP A 108 5.92 6.34 28.33
CA ASP A 108 6.97 5.47 28.86
C ASP A 108 7.81 4.80 27.75
N GLU A 109 7.20 4.54 26.58
CA GLU A 109 7.86 3.89 25.45
C GLU A 109 8.17 4.85 24.29
N ARG A 110 7.95 6.16 24.50
CA ARG A 110 8.15 7.17 23.44
C ARG A 110 9.57 7.19 22.90
N ASP A 111 10.57 6.94 23.74
CA ASP A 111 11.98 6.90 23.36
C ASP A 111 12.33 5.73 22.43
N LEU A 112 11.43 4.73 22.30
CA LEU A 112 11.58 3.63 21.37
C LEU A 112 11.09 3.98 19.95
N LEU A 113 10.40 5.10 19.78
CA LEU A 113 10.01 5.60 18.47
C LEU A 113 11.19 6.35 17.82
N THR A 114 11.19 6.36 16.49
CA THR A 114 12.10 7.24 15.75
C THR A 114 11.85 8.71 16.07
N PRO A 115 12.79 9.63 15.82
CA PRO A 115 12.56 11.06 16.04
C PRO A 115 11.31 11.60 15.32
N GLY A 116 11.01 11.09 14.12
CA GLY A 116 9.81 11.47 13.39
C GLY A 116 8.53 10.94 14.03
N GLY A 117 8.53 9.69 14.51
CA GLY A 117 7.41 9.13 15.27
C GLY A 117 7.12 9.91 16.56
N GLN A 118 8.18 10.29 17.29
CA GLN A 118 8.05 11.16 18.46
C GLN A 118 7.47 12.53 18.12
N GLN A 119 7.86 13.09 16.96
CA GLN A 119 7.32 14.37 16.49
C GLN A 119 5.82 14.25 16.17
N ILE A 120 5.41 13.20 15.40
CA ILE A 120 3.98 12.97 15.07
C ILE A 120 3.17 12.83 16.36
N MET A 121 3.68 12.06 17.34
CA MET A 121 3.03 11.90 18.65
C MET A 121 2.86 13.24 19.36
N SER A 122 3.86 14.13 19.27
CA SER A 122 3.84 15.44 19.95
C SER A 122 2.96 16.47 19.26
N ASP A 123 2.91 16.44 17.92
CA ASP A 123 2.12 17.38 17.12
C ASP A 123 0.62 17.01 17.12
N GLY A 124 0.32 15.72 17.35
CA GLY A 124 -1.03 15.18 17.21
C GLY A 124 -1.52 15.25 15.75
N ASN A 125 -2.82 15.03 15.57
CA ASN A 125 -3.46 15.14 14.27
C ASN A 125 -4.62 16.14 14.27
N ALA A 126 -5.06 16.56 13.07
CA ALA A 126 -6.12 17.56 12.93
C ALA A 126 -7.54 17.00 13.17
N GLY A 127 -7.72 15.70 13.25
CA GLY A 127 -9.04 15.06 13.19
C GLY A 127 -9.46 14.21 14.38
N GLY A 128 -8.65 14.02 15.41
CA GLY A 128 -9.06 13.29 16.62
C GLY A 128 -8.27 12.00 16.88
N SER A 129 -8.83 10.83 16.73
CA SER A 129 -8.42 9.59 17.39
C SER A 129 -7.48 8.68 16.60
N SER A 130 -6.70 9.17 15.63
CA SER A 130 -5.87 8.34 14.74
C SER A 130 -4.35 8.53 14.91
N VAL A 131 -3.91 9.24 15.95
CA VAL A 131 -2.49 9.57 16.10
C VAL A 131 -1.60 8.31 16.14
N PHE A 132 -2.02 7.25 16.82
CA PHE A 132 -1.24 6.01 16.87
C PHE A 132 -1.09 5.36 15.50
N SER A 133 -2.15 5.32 14.68
CA SER A 133 -2.02 4.79 13.33
C SER A 133 -1.08 5.62 12.46
N GLU A 134 -1.07 6.95 12.59
CA GLU A 134 -0.12 7.79 11.87
C GLU A 134 1.33 7.57 12.34
N VAL A 135 1.53 7.41 13.65
CA VAL A 135 2.86 7.11 14.24
C VAL A 135 3.37 5.78 13.72
N PHE A 136 2.57 4.69 13.81
CA PHE A 136 3.07 3.36 13.47
C PHE A 136 3.15 3.12 11.96
N ALA A 137 2.32 3.77 11.16
CA ALA A 137 2.51 3.86 9.72
C ALA A 137 3.83 4.54 9.36
N TYR A 138 4.18 5.65 10.04
CA TYR A 138 5.46 6.31 9.86
C TYR A 138 6.64 5.46 10.37
N GLU A 139 6.52 4.82 11.54
CA GLU A 139 7.55 3.92 12.07
C GLU A 139 7.88 2.81 11.07
N TRP A 140 6.86 2.25 10.41
CA TRP A 140 7.07 1.30 9.34
C TRP A 140 7.90 1.90 8.20
N LEU A 141 7.50 3.06 7.68
CA LEU A 141 8.21 3.74 6.59
C LEU A 141 9.64 4.14 6.98
N ALA A 142 9.83 4.70 8.18
CA ALA A 142 11.15 5.15 8.64
C ALA A 142 12.12 3.99 8.85
N ARG A 143 11.63 2.87 9.39
CA ARG A 143 12.47 1.74 9.78
C ARG A 143 12.72 0.76 8.63
N CYS A 144 11.76 0.63 7.69
CA CYS A 144 11.91 -0.19 6.50
C CYS A 144 12.50 0.59 5.31
N GLU A 145 11.95 1.75 5.02
CA GLU A 145 12.25 2.49 3.79
C GLU A 145 13.18 3.68 4.04
N GLN A 146 13.69 3.81 5.27
CA GLN A 146 14.55 4.93 5.70
C GLN A 146 13.91 6.31 5.44
N ALA A 147 12.58 6.38 5.52
CA ALA A 147 11.84 7.60 5.30
C ALA A 147 12.18 8.65 6.36
N GLY A 148 12.52 9.86 5.93
CA GLY A 148 12.62 11.03 6.78
C GLY A 148 11.27 11.75 6.87
N LEU A 149 10.81 12.10 8.08
CA LEU A 149 9.63 12.96 8.25
C LEU A 149 9.97 14.38 7.78
N VAL A 150 9.21 14.89 6.81
CA VAL A 150 9.33 16.29 6.36
C VAL A 150 8.31 17.15 7.10
N LYS A 151 7.04 16.69 7.18
CA LYS A 151 5.94 17.38 7.87
C LYS A 151 4.87 16.41 8.34
N THR A 152 4.24 16.75 9.46
CA THR A 152 3.00 16.13 9.95
C THR A 152 1.78 16.76 9.27
N GLU A 153 0.60 16.17 9.40
CA GLU A 153 -0.66 16.68 8.83
C GLU A 153 -0.88 18.16 9.12
N THR A 154 -0.61 18.57 10.36
CA THR A 154 -0.82 19.95 10.83
C THR A 154 0.16 20.97 10.26
N GLN A 155 1.30 20.51 9.73
CA GLN A 155 2.39 21.35 9.21
C GLN A 155 2.37 21.46 7.67
N ILE A 156 1.72 20.54 6.97
CA ILE A 156 1.59 20.61 5.50
C ILE A 156 0.72 21.81 5.13
N ALA A 157 1.22 22.66 4.25
CA ALA A 157 0.53 23.87 3.83
C ALA A 157 -0.28 23.66 2.55
N TYR A 158 -1.50 24.20 2.53
CA TYR A 158 -2.42 24.13 1.39
C TYR A 158 -2.89 25.53 1.00
N ASP A 159 -3.08 25.78 -0.29
CA ASP A 159 -3.60 27.05 -0.80
C ASP A 159 -5.09 27.23 -0.47
N ILE A 160 -5.83 26.11 -0.33
CA ILE A 160 -7.21 26.08 0.18
C ILE A 160 -7.20 25.43 1.57
N PRO A 161 -7.37 26.19 2.67
CA PRO A 161 -7.29 25.66 4.04
C PRO A 161 -8.29 24.54 4.36
N THR A 162 -9.42 24.49 3.65
CA THR A 162 -10.48 23.49 3.79
C THR A 162 -10.32 22.31 2.83
N SER A 163 -9.23 22.25 2.08
CA SER A 163 -8.93 21.10 1.19
C SER A 163 -8.75 19.82 1.98
N LYS A 164 -8.82 18.70 1.26
CA LYS A 164 -8.35 17.42 1.78
C LYS A 164 -6.85 17.50 2.07
N LYS A 165 -6.40 16.67 2.99
CA LYS A 165 -5.02 16.69 3.47
C LYS A 165 -4.40 15.30 3.37
N ALA A 166 -3.08 15.25 3.19
CA ALA A 166 -2.29 14.07 3.46
C ALA A 166 -2.00 14.02 4.97
N ASP A 167 -1.89 12.83 5.50
CA ASP A 167 -1.61 12.62 6.93
C ASP A 167 -0.13 12.92 7.22
N LEU A 168 0.79 12.57 6.28
CA LEU A 168 2.23 12.80 6.41
C LEU A 168 2.83 13.27 5.08
N LEU A 169 3.89 14.07 5.18
CA LEU A 169 4.85 14.32 4.11
C LEU A 169 6.19 13.73 4.51
N VAL A 170 6.66 12.72 3.77
CA VAL A 170 7.95 12.07 4.02
C VAL A 170 8.89 12.23 2.83
N GLU A 171 10.17 11.97 3.05
CA GLU A 171 11.18 11.89 2.00
C GLU A 171 11.82 10.50 2.03
N ILE A 172 11.84 9.83 0.87
CA ILE A 172 12.49 8.53 0.66
C ILE A 172 13.39 8.70 -0.58
N ASP A 173 14.68 8.38 -0.47
CA ASP A 173 15.66 8.53 -1.56
C ASP A 173 15.61 9.91 -2.25
N GLY A 174 15.41 10.99 -1.49
CA GLY A 174 15.32 12.34 -2.01
C GLY A 174 14.02 12.64 -2.76
N ARG A 175 13.01 11.77 -2.71
CA ARG A 175 11.66 12.00 -3.26
C ARG A 175 10.68 12.30 -2.15
N LYS A 176 9.98 13.42 -2.29
CA LYS A 176 8.85 13.71 -1.40
C LYS A 176 7.66 12.84 -1.75
N VAL A 177 7.07 12.24 -0.73
CA VAL A 177 5.91 11.34 -0.83
C VAL A 177 4.80 11.87 0.09
N GLY A 178 3.63 12.12 -0.49
CA GLY A 178 2.42 12.42 0.27
C GLY A 178 1.76 11.12 0.72
N VAL A 179 1.61 10.93 2.01
CA VAL A 179 1.12 9.69 2.61
C VAL A 179 -0.26 9.89 3.22
N SER A 180 -1.18 9.00 2.90
CA SER A 180 -2.44 8.88 3.61
C SER A 180 -2.46 7.57 4.40
N VAL A 181 -2.80 7.66 5.68
CA VAL A 181 -2.86 6.51 6.58
C VAL A 181 -4.30 6.06 6.76
N THR A 182 -4.52 4.76 6.86
CA THR A 182 -5.84 4.21 7.12
C THR A 182 -5.77 2.89 7.86
N ARG A 183 -6.81 2.59 8.62
CA ARG A 183 -7.01 1.29 9.25
C ARG A 183 -7.88 0.42 8.33
N ALA A 184 -7.35 -0.72 7.88
CA ALA A 184 -8.06 -1.67 7.03
C ALA A 184 -9.04 -2.49 7.88
N MET A 185 -10.10 -1.84 8.34
CA MET A 185 -11.15 -2.42 9.20
C MET A 185 -12.49 -1.77 8.94
N THR A 186 -13.57 -2.37 9.44
CA THR A 186 -14.91 -1.76 9.49
C THR A 186 -15.18 -1.28 10.92
N PHE A 187 -15.58 -0.02 11.05
CA PHE A 187 -16.01 0.53 12.35
C PHE A 187 -17.49 0.17 12.64
N PRO A 188 -17.86 -0.15 13.89
CA PRO A 188 -16.95 -0.31 15.03
C PRO A 188 -16.08 -1.56 14.92
N PHE A 189 -14.96 -1.58 15.65
CA PHE A 189 -14.01 -2.69 15.69
C PHE A 189 -14.71 -4.03 15.90
N GLY A 190 -14.25 -5.08 15.20
CA GLY A 190 -14.84 -6.42 15.26
C GLY A 190 -15.99 -6.68 14.27
N GLN A 191 -16.36 -5.68 13.44
CA GLN A 191 -17.28 -5.90 12.31
C GLN A 191 -16.53 -6.51 11.11
N PRO A 192 -17.21 -7.31 10.26
CA PRO A 192 -16.59 -7.89 9.08
C PRO A 192 -16.02 -6.82 8.15
N TYR A 193 -14.75 -6.92 7.81
CA TYR A 193 -14.12 -6.10 6.78
C TYR A 193 -14.32 -6.76 5.41
N THR A 194 -15.23 -6.21 4.62
CA THR A 194 -15.64 -6.78 3.35
C THR A 194 -14.91 -6.15 2.17
N LEU A 195 -14.85 -6.85 1.03
CA LEU A 195 -14.29 -6.32 -0.21
C LEU A 195 -14.91 -4.98 -0.60
N THR A 196 -16.23 -4.86 -0.51
CA THR A 196 -16.93 -3.59 -0.81
C THR A 196 -16.50 -2.46 0.12
N ALA A 197 -16.37 -2.73 1.42
CA ALA A 197 -15.92 -1.72 2.38
C ALA A 197 -14.47 -1.29 2.09
N ALA A 198 -13.59 -2.25 1.77
CA ALA A 198 -12.20 -1.98 1.40
C ALA A 198 -12.09 -1.17 0.11
N THR A 199 -12.84 -1.53 -0.94
CA THR A 199 -12.87 -0.79 -2.21
C THR A 199 -13.29 0.66 -1.97
N THR A 200 -14.42 0.89 -1.30
CA THR A 200 -14.90 2.25 -0.99
C THR A 200 -13.89 3.05 -0.14
N LEU A 201 -13.18 2.37 0.79
CA LEU A 201 -12.16 3.01 1.60
C LEU A 201 -11.00 3.51 0.73
N PHE A 202 -10.47 2.68 -0.16
CA PHE A 202 -9.35 3.06 -1.01
C PHE A 202 -9.72 4.07 -2.08
N GLU A 203 -10.88 3.95 -2.73
CA GLU A 203 -11.39 4.99 -3.63
C GLU A 203 -11.38 6.35 -2.95
N ARG A 204 -12.01 6.44 -1.77
CA ARG A 204 -12.05 7.69 -1.00
C ARG A 204 -10.67 8.20 -0.62
N LYS A 205 -9.76 7.33 -0.15
CA LYS A 205 -8.41 7.74 0.28
C LYS A 205 -7.56 8.24 -0.89
N LEU A 206 -7.69 7.61 -2.05
CA LEU A 206 -7.01 8.05 -3.27
C LEU A 206 -7.57 9.38 -3.79
N ASP A 207 -8.89 9.53 -3.82
CA ASP A 207 -9.56 10.79 -4.20
C ASP A 207 -9.14 11.94 -3.26
N ASP A 208 -9.17 11.70 -1.94
CA ASP A 208 -8.77 12.69 -0.94
C ASP A 208 -7.29 13.10 -1.12
N LEU A 209 -6.40 12.13 -1.39
CA LEU A 209 -4.98 12.38 -1.60
C LEU A 209 -4.71 13.10 -2.93
N GLN A 210 -5.48 12.80 -3.97
CA GLN A 210 -5.42 13.51 -5.24
C GLN A 210 -5.86 14.98 -5.08
N LEU A 211 -6.94 15.23 -4.35
CA LEU A 211 -7.38 16.59 -4.02
C LEU A 211 -6.33 17.34 -3.18
N ALA A 212 -5.72 16.66 -2.19
CA ALA A 212 -4.64 17.22 -1.42
C ALA A 212 -3.46 17.63 -2.31
N THR A 213 -3.08 16.79 -3.29
CA THR A 213 -2.00 17.07 -4.25
C THR A 213 -2.29 18.31 -5.10
N GLN A 214 -3.56 18.55 -5.45
CA GLN A 214 -3.94 19.73 -6.24
C GLN A 214 -3.82 21.04 -5.47
N HIS A 215 -3.92 20.98 -4.14
CA HIS A 215 -4.00 22.16 -3.26
C HIS A 215 -2.80 22.33 -2.34
N VAL A 216 -1.87 21.39 -2.32
CA VAL A 216 -0.63 21.56 -1.55
C VAL A 216 0.23 22.66 -2.17
N VAL A 217 0.83 23.52 -1.33
CA VAL A 217 1.70 24.60 -1.82
C VAL A 217 2.97 24.03 -2.43
N ALA A 218 3.56 24.76 -3.37
CA ALA A 218 4.74 24.30 -4.13
C ALA A 218 5.94 23.87 -3.25
N ALA A 219 6.10 24.48 -2.07
CA ALA A 219 7.16 24.10 -1.13
C ALA A 219 6.98 22.69 -0.53
N ASP A 220 5.75 22.22 -0.42
CA ASP A 220 5.38 20.94 0.18
C ASP A 220 4.96 19.91 -0.88
N LEU A 221 5.00 20.26 -2.16
CA LEU A 221 4.59 19.39 -3.25
C LEU A 221 5.41 18.08 -3.24
N TRP A 222 4.70 16.99 -3.33
CA TRP A 222 5.24 15.64 -3.46
C TRP A 222 5.15 15.12 -4.90
N THR A 223 6.01 14.18 -5.24
CA THR A 223 6.06 13.55 -6.58
C THR A 223 5.36 12.19 -6.61
N LYS A 224 5.10 11.61 -5.45
CA LYS A 224 4.50 10.29 -5.30
C LYS A 224 3.41 10.32 -4.23
N GLN A 225 2.35 9.56 -4.47
CA GLN A 225 1.28 9.33 -3.50
C GLN A 225 1.42 7.93 -2.90
N MET A 226 1.10 7.80 -1.62
CA MET A 226 1.15 6.53 -0.91
C MET A 226 -0.03 6.40 0.05
N VAL A 227 -0.58 5.20 0.13
CA VAL A 227 -1.54 4.83 1.17
C VAL A 227 -0.88 3.77 2.04
N VAL A 228 -0.79 4.01 3.35
CA VAL A 228 -0.41 3.00 4.32
C VAL A 228 -1.68 2.50 5.01
N ALA A 229 -1.98 1.22 4.82
CA ALA A 229 -3.14 0.54 5.38
C ALA A 229 -2.70 -0.43 6.47
N GLU A 230 -3.00 -0.09 7.72
CA GLU A 230 -2.80 -0.98 8.86
C GLU A 230 -3.91 -2.02 8.89
N ALA A 231 -3.56 -3.28 8.71
CA ALA A 231 -4.50 -4.39 8.67
C ALA A 231 -4.43 -5.19 9.98
N TYR A 232 -5.57 -5.30 10.66
CA TYR A 232 -5.66 -5.96 11.96
C TYR A 232 -5.19 -7.42 11.98
N ASP A 233 -5.31 -8.10 10.85
CA ASP A 233 -4.84 -9.46 10.65
C ASP A 233 -4.61 -9.75 9.16
N LEU A 234 -4.09 -10.94 8.87
CA LEU A 234 -3.83 -11.37 7.50
C LEU A 234 -5.10 -11.42 6.64
N GLN A 235 -6.27 -11.71 7.20
CA GLN A 235 -7.53 -11.73 6.46
C GLN A 235 -7.92 -10.31 6.01
N HIS A 236 -7.77 -9.31 6.88
CA HIS A 236 -7.99 -7.90 6.54
C HIS A 236 -6.99 -7.44 5.48
N ALA A 237 -5.73 -7.83 5.59
CA ALA A 237 -4.70 -7.54 4.58
C ALA A 237 -5.06 -8.13 3.20
N GLN A 238 -5.52 -9.39 3.16
CA GLN A 238 -5.94 -10.03 1.91
C GLN A 238 -7.12 -9.30 1.26
N VAL A 239 -8.11 -8.88 2.06
CA VAL A 239 -9.25 -8.09 1.56
C VAL A 239 -8.79 -6.73 1.05
N ALA A 240 -7.86 -6.05 1.75
CA ALA A 240 -7.27 -4.79 1.32
C ALA A 240 -6.54 -4.94 -0.03
N MET A 241 -5.70 -5.95 -0.16
CA MET A 241 -4.98 -6.22 -1.41
C MET A 241 -5.93 -6.58 -2.57
N GLN A 242 -6.97 -7.40 -2.32
CA GLN A 242 -7.98 -7.70 -3.33
C GLN A 242 -8.73 -6.45 -3.79
N ALA A 243 -9.09 -5.56 -2.86
CA ALA A 243 -9.73 -4.29 -3.19
C ALA A 243 -8.79 -3.42 -4.05
N TRP A 244 -7.53 -3.28 -3.65
CA TRP A 244 -6.54 -2.50 -4.40
C TRP A 244 -6.35 -2.99 -5.83
N VAL A 245 -6.16 -4.29 -6.02
CA VAL A 245 -5.99 -4.90 -7.35
C VAL A 245 -7.26 -4.77 -8.19
N GLY A 246 -8.44 -4.77 -7.56
CA GLY A 246 -9.73 -4.61 -8.21
C GLY A 246 -10.10 -3.19 -8.63
N LEU A 247 -9.40 -2.16 -8.14
CA LEU A 247 -9.55 -0.78 -8.60
C LEU A 247 -9.02 -0.64 -10.03
N ASP A 248 -9.62 0.26 -10.80
CA ASP A 248 -9.09 0.60 -12.13
C ASP A 248 -7.77 1.41 -12.03
N ASP A 249 -7.03 1.42 -13.14
CA ASP A 249 -5.73 2.09 -13.20
C ASP A 249 -5.84 3.62 -13.09
N GLU A 250 -6.97 4.21 -13.50
CA GLU A 250 -7.21 5.66 -13.38
C GLU A 250 -7.34 6.06 -11.90
N THR A 251 -8.10 5.28 -11.12
CA THR A 251 -8.27 5.48 -9.69
C THR A 251 -6.95 5.30 -8.92
N ARG A 252 -6.18 4.24 -9.22
CA ARG A 252 -4.89 3.99 -8.57
C ARG A 252 -3.80 4.97 -9.00
N GLY A 253 -3.84 5.43 -10.26
CA GLY A 253 -2.79 6.27 -10.83
C GLY A 253 -1.40 5.63 -10.70
N SER A 254 -0.46 6.35 -10.13
CA SER A 254 0.88 5.87 -9.79
C SER A 254 1.09 5.63 -8.29
N ALA A 255 0.01 5.56 -7.53
CA ALA A 255 0.09 5.44 -6.07
C ALA A 255 0.67 4.09 -5.62
N ILE A 256 1.28 4.10 -4.45
CA ILE A 256 1.80 2.91 -3.78
C ILE A 256 0.90 2.59 -2.59
N LEU A 257 0.50 1.33 -2.45
CA LEU A 257 -0.14 0.81 -1.25
C LEU A 257 0.90 0.04 -0.42
N ILE A 258 1.04 0.40 0.84
CA ILE A 258 1.72 -0.42 1.85
C ILE A 258 0.63 -1.04 2.72
N VAL A 259 0.64 -2.37 2.86
CA VAL A 259 -0.23 -3.08 3.81
C VAL A 259 0.63 -3.54 4.98
N ALA A 260 0.51 -2.85 6.10
CA ALA A 260 1.16 -3.23 7.35
C ALA A 260 0.21 -4.12 8.15
N VAL A 261 0.48 -5.42 8.19
CA VAL A 261 -0.30 -6.37 9.01
C VAL A 261 0.14 -6.21 10.45
N THR A 262 -0.75 -5.73 11.31
CA THR A 262 -0.44 -5.62 12.73
C THR A 262 -0.78 -6.91 13.47
N ASN A 263 0.02 -7.26 14.47
CA ASN A 263 -0.11 -8.48 15.22
C ASN A 263 0.27 -8.25 16.69
N GLY A 264 -0.18 -9.15 17.56
CA GLY A 264 0.17 -9.12 18.98
C GLY A 264 -0.74 -8.18 19.76
N ASP A 265 -0.16 -7.32 20.61
CA ASP A 265 -0.94 -6.39 21.45
C ASP A 265 -1.12 -5.01 20.74
N ASP A 266 -1.81 -5.04 19.61
CA ASP A 266 -1.95 -3.94 18.64
C ASP A 266 -3.26 -3.15 18.73
N GLN A 267 -4.15 -3.49 19.69
CA GLN A 267 -5.47 -2.87 19.78
C GLN A 267 -5.43 -1.33 19.92
N PHE A 268 -4.36 -0.78 20.47
CA PHE A 268 -4.20 0.66 20.64
C PHE A 268 -4.21 1.42 19.29
N ILE A 269 -3.82 0.77 18.18
CA ILE A 269 -3.90 1.34 16.84
C ILE A 269 -5.37 1.54 16.41
N TYR A 270 -6.26 0.63 16.82
CA TYR A 270 -7.64 0.57 16.32
C TYR A 270 -8.68 1.18 17.25
N THR A 271 -8.39 1.32 18.52
CA THR A 271 -9.36 1.70 19.55
C THR A 271 -9.11 3.06 20.20
N ASP A 272 -7.96 3.68 19.96
CA ASP A 272 -7.55 4.97 20.55
C ASP A 272 -7.47 4.95 22.11
N HIS A 273 -7.27 3.77 22.71
CA HIS A 273 -7.21 3.55 24.17
C HIS A 273 -6.08 2.63 24.55
#